data_54cccf3eee1931d5507245b7c04fe16c
#
_entry.id   54cccf3eee1931d5507245b7c04fe16c
#
_cell.length_a   1.000
_cell.length_b   1.000
_cell.length_c   1.000
_cell.angle_alpha   90.00
_cell.angle_beta   90.00
_cell.angle_gamma   90.00
#
_symmetry.space_group_name_H-M   'P 1'
#
loop_
_entity.id
_entity.type
_entity.pdbx_description
1 polymer ?
#
loop_
_entity_poly.entity_id
_entity_poly.type
_entity_poly.pdbx_seq_one_letter_code
_entity_poly.pdbx_strand_id
1 'polypeptide(L)'
;MSPWVVTLEALEPFKIDGPKQDPSVLPYLNFEGSKNYDIKLEVSIQPENCKETVVSHSNFKYMYWNMNQQLAHHTVNGCNLNVGDLMASGTISGKSPDSYGSMLELSWAGSKPVELKEGGSRKFIQDNDTVIMRGYCQKGPIRVGFGEVKSTLLKTI
;
A
#
# COMPACT_ATOMS: atom_id res chain seq x y z
N MET A 1 11.77 3.02 -1.78
CA MET A 1 11.41 2.82 -0.34
C MET A 1 11.61 4.14 0.37
N SER A 2 10.70 4.52 1.30
CA SER A 2 10.91 5.68 2.18
C SER A 2 12.14 5.45 3.08
N PRO A 3 12.93 6.49 3.41
CA PRO A 3 14.04 6.37 4.35
C PRO A 3 13.59 6.23 5.81
N TRP A 4 12.31 6.42 6.09
CA TRP A 4 11.75 6.36 7.44
C TRP A 4 11.29 4.94 7.79
N VAL A 5 11.67 4.49 8.98
CA VAL A 5 11.18 3.25 9.58
C VAL A 5 10.26 3.61 10.74
N VAL A 6 9.05 3.06 10.73
CA VAL A 6 8.06 3.21 11.82
C VAL A 6 8.00 1.89 12.57
N THR A 7 8.23 1.92 13.88
CA THR A 7 8.17 0.72 14.71
C THR A 7 6.74 0.26 14.97
N LEU A 8 6.54 -1.02 15.28
CA LEU A 8 5.21 -1.56 15.60
C LEU A 8 4.62 -0.92 16.87
N GLU A 9 5.46 -0.52 17.83
CA GLU A 9 5.03 0.18 19.05
C GLU A 9 4.39 1.53 18.71
N ALA A 10 4.94 2.26 17.74
CA ALA A 10 4.36 3.53 17.29
C ALA A 10 2.99 3.34 16.60
N LEU A 11 2.70 2.12 16.11
CA LEU A 11 1.44 1.78 15.45
C LEU A 11 0.38 1.22 16.41
N GLU A 12 0.72 0.92 17.66
CA GLU A 12 -0.22 0.35 18.64
C GLU A 12 -1.56 1.12 18.74
N PRO A 13 -1.60 2.47 18.78
CA PRO A 13 -2.86 3.20 18.86
C PRO A 13 -3.78 3.03 17.64
N PHE A 14 -3.22 2.55 16.53
CA PHE A 14 -3.90 2.43 15.22
C PHE A 14 -4.26 0.99 14.86
N LYS A 15 -4.07 0.05 15.79
CA LYS A 15 -4.53 -1.34 15.62
C LYS A 15 -6.04 -1.40 15.46
N ILE A 16 -6.48 -2.22 14.53
CA ILE A 16 -7.90 -2.50 14.24
C ILE A 16 -8.07 -3.96 13.85
N ASP A 17 -9.31 -4.42 13.87
CA ASP A 17 -9.67 -5.71 13.30
C ASP A 17 -9.56 -5.66 11.77
N GLY A 18 -9.05 -6.73 11.20
CA GLY A 18 -9.03 -6.94 9.75
C GLY A 18 -10.37 -7.44 9.21
N PRO A 19 -10.46 -7.67 7.90
CA PRO A 19 -11.61 -8.34 7.30
C PRO A 19 -11.85 -9.71 7.95
N LYS A 20 -13.13 -10.09 8.09
CA LYS A 20 -13.47 -11.46 8.53
C LYS A 20 -12.90 -12.46 7.53
N GLN A 21 -12.14 -13.42 8.06
CA GLN A 21 -11.55 -14.47 7.23
C GLN A 21 -12.53 -15.66 7.12
N ASP A 22 -12.88 -16.01 5.89
CA ASP A 22 -13.78 -17.11 5.54
C ASP A 22 -13.27 -17.75 4.23
N PRO A 23 -13.03 -19.07 4.21
CA PRO A 23 -13.17 -20.05 5.30
C PRO A 23 -12.19 -19.83 6.45
N SER A 24 -12.38 -20.56 7.56
CA SER A 24 -11.42 -20.55 8.68
C SER A 24 -10.00 -20.85 8.20
N VAL A 25 -9.05 -20.09 8.72
CA VAL A 25 -7.65 -20.21 8.33
C VAL A 25 -7.02 -21.49 8.86
N LEU A 26 -5.91 -21.91 8.24
CA LEU A 26 -5.12 -23.04 8.71
C LEU A 26 -4.54 -22.75 10.11
N PRO A 27 -4.32 -23.80 10.95
CA PRO A 27 -3.90 -23.60 12.34
C PRO A 27 -2.69 -22.70 12.55
N TYR A 28 -1.70 -22.79 11.66
CA TYR A 28 -0.48 -21.95 11.76
C TYR A 28 -0.71 -20.46 11.42
N LEU A 29 -1.87 -20.12 10.85
CA LEU A 29 -2.27 -18.75 10.53
C LEU A 29 -3.22 -18.16 11.58
N ASN A 30 -3.58 -18.92 12.62
CA ASN A 30 -4.41 -18.40 13.69
C ASN A 30 -3.68 -17.31 14.48
N PHE A 31 -4.43 -16.33 14.95
CA PHE A 31 -3.93 -15.25 15.79
C PHE A 31 -5.01 -14.77 16.75
N GLU A 32 -4.60 -14.09 17.80
CA GLU A 32 -5.50 -13.46 18.77
C GLU A 32 -5.41 -11.93 18.68
N GLY A 33 -6.55 -11.27 18.89
CA GLY A 33 -6.67 -9.82 18.91
C GLY A 33 -6.50 -9.17 17.53
N SER A 34 -6.55 -7.84 17.52
CA SER A 34 -6.43 -7.03 16.31
C SER A 34 -5.00 -7.03 15.79
N LYS A 35 -4.79 -7.36 14.53
CA LYS A 35 -3.46 -7.45 13.88
C LYS A 35 -3.36 -6.64 12.58
N ASN A 36 -4.42 -5.90 12.19
CA ASN A 36 -4.36 -4.92 11.14
C ASN A 36 -4.16 -3.51 11.70
N TYR A 37 -3.92 -2.56 10.82
CA TYR A 37 -3.64 -1.17 11.19
C TYR A 37 -4.41 -0.21 10.29
N ASP A 38 -4.93 0.89 10.85
CA ASP A 38 -5.51 1.99 10.09
C ASP A 38 -4.39 2.91 9.57
N ILE A 39 -3.74 2.48 8.47
CA ILE A 39 -2.73 3.27 7.77
C ILE A 39 -3.35 3.78 6.48
N LYS A 40 -3.55 5.07 6.37
CA LYS A 40 -4.01 5.73 5.15
C LYS A 40 -2.88 5.76 4.14
N LEU A 41 -3.18 5.35 2.92
CA LEU A 41 -2.23 5.26 1.82
C LEU A 41 -2.71 6.17 0.68
N GLU A 42 -1.80 6.96 0.13
CA GLU A 42 -2.04 7.85 -0.98
C GLU A 42 -1.01 7.60 -2.08
N VAL A 43 -1.50 7.51 -3.31
CA VAL A 43 -0.64 7.40 -4.49
C VAL A 43 -0.96 8.51 -5.46
N SER A 44 0.07 9.21 -5.92
CA SER A 44 -0.01 10.26 -6.92
C SER A 44 0.83 9.92 -8.13
N ILE A 45 0.41 10.44 -9.29
CA ILE A 45 1.18 10.48 -10.53
C ILE A 45 1.49 11.94 -10.85
N GLN A 46 2.73 12.22 -11.17
CA GLN A 46 3.21 13.53 -11.59
C GLN A 46 3.91 13.39 -12.96
N PRO A 47 3.26 13.78 -14.07
CA PRO A 47 3.93 13.86 -15.35
C PRO A 47 5.07 14.91 -15.33
N GLU A 48 6.00 14.77 -16.26
CA GLU A 48 7.12 15.71 -16.38
C GLU A 48 6.63 17.16 -16.49
N ASN A 49 7.20 18.06 -15.68
CA ASN A 49 6.85 19.49 -15.60
C ASN A 49 5.40 19.82 -15.25
N CYS A 50 4.63 18.84 -14.73
CA CYS A 50 3.23 19.01 -14.32
C CYS A 50 3.08 18.89 -12.80
N LYS A 51 1.91 19.28 -12.30
CA LYS A 51 1.55 19.05 -10.89
C LYS A 51 1.15 17.60 -10.65
N GLU A 52 1.37 17.14 -9.43
CA GLU A 52 0.90 15.81 -9.03
C GLU A 52 -0.63 15.71 -9.00
N THR A 53 -1.12 14.55 -9.37
CA THR A 53 -2.53 14.17 -9.24
C THR A 53 -2.62 12.94 -8.35
N VAL A 54 -3.39 13.02 -7.26
CA VAL A 54 -3.71 11.85 -6.46
C VAL A 54 -4.62 10.95 -7.28
N VAL A 55 -4.22 9.70 -7.46
CA VAL A 55 -4.96 8.70 -8.27
C VAL A 55 -5.54 7.58 -7.40
N SER A 56 -5.04 7.42 -6.17
CA SER A 56 -5.58 6.41 -5.25
C SER A 56 -5.49 6.87 -3.79
N HIS A 57 -6.57 6.59 -3.04
CA HIS A 57 -6.65 6.69 -1.59
C HIS A 57 -7.01 5.32 -1.00
N SER A 58 -6.03 4.50 -0.69
CA SER A 58 -6.21 3.18 -0.11
C SER A 58 -5.96 3.18 1.41
N ASN A 59 -6.06 2.02 2.02
CA ASN A 59 -5.79 1.88 3.45
C ASN A 59 -5.30 0.46 3.74
N PHE A 60 -4.27 0.34 4.56
CA PHE A 60 -3.70 -0.95 4.96
C PHE A 60 -4.71 -1.88 5.64
N LYS A 61 -5.77 -1.34 6.26
CA LYS A 61 -6.86 -2.11 6.88
C LYS A 61 -7.58 -3.07 5.92
N TYR A 62 -7.47 -2.84 4.61
CA TYR A 62 -8.07 -3.71 3.59
C TYR A 62 -7.31 -5.02 3.37
N MET A 63 -6.12 -5.14 3.95
CA MET A 63 -5.34 -6.39 3.88
C MET A 63 -6.10 -7.54 4.50
N TYR A 64 -6.38 -8.58 3.71
CA TYR A 64 -7.02 -9.81 4.17
C TYR A 64 -6.10 -10.62 5.09
N TRP A 65 -4.83 -10.76 4.68
CA TRP A 65 -3.78 -11.41 5.44
C TRP A 65 -2.97 -10.36 6.19
N ASN A 66 -2.98 -10.37 7.51
CA ASN A 66 -2.17 -9.46 8.31
C ASN A 66 -0.67 -9.80 8.25
N MET A 67 0.19 -8.89 8.70
CA MET A 67 1.65 -9.06 8.62
C MET A 67 2.14 -10.33 9.33
N ASN A 68 1.53 -10.70 10.46
CA ASN A 68 1.90 -11.90 11.20
C ASN A 68 1.61 -13.16 10.39
N GLN A 69 0.47 -13.20 9.72
CA GLN A 69 0.08 -14.32 8.85
C GLN A 69 0.98 -14.41 7.62
N GLN A 70 1.33 -13.29 7.01
CA GLN A 70 2.26 -13.26 5.87
C GLN A 70 3.63 -13.81 6.28
N LEU A 71 4.13 -13.42 7.45
CA LEU A 71 5.38 -13.93 8.01
C LEU A 71 5.30 -15.42 8.31
N ALA A 72 4.25 -15.88 8.98
CA ALA A 72 4.05 -17.29 9.29
C ALA A 72 3.95 -18.15 8.01
N HIS A 73 3.24 -17.64 7.00
CA HIS A 73 3.12 -18.34 5.72
C HIS A 73 4.44 -18.42 4.96
N HIS A 74 5.25 -17.38 5.00
CA HIS A 74 6.57 -17.37 4.38
C HIS A 74 7.53 -18.39 5.00
N THR A 75 7.40 -18.64 6.31
CA THR A 75 8.32 -19.49 7.05
C THR A 75 7.86 -20.93 7.25
N VAL A 76 6.56 -21.25 7.04
CA VAL A 76 5.99 -22.58 7.30
C VAL A 76 6.65 -23.70 6.50
N ASN A 77 7.21 -23.39 5.35
CA ASN A 77 7.94 -24.33 4.48
C ASN A 77 9.46 -24.45 4.80
N GLY A 78 9.92 -23.85 5.92
CA GLY A 78 11.33 -23.86 6.32
C GLY A 78 12.18 -22.73 5.75
N CYS A 79 11.56 -21.72 5.09
CA CYS A 79 12.29 -20.54 4.65
C CYS A 79 12.75 -19.71 5.86
N ASN A 80 14.04 -19.48 5.98
CA ASN A 80 14.61 -18.70 7.09
C ASN A 80 14.35 -17.21 6.90
N LEU A 81 14.22 -16.51 8.03
CA LEU A 81 14.18 -15.06 8.10
C LEU A 81 15.35 -14.54 8.92
N ASN A 82 15.90 -13.42 8.50
CA ASN A 82 16.98 -12.73 9.20
C ASN A 82 16.52 -11.32 9.60
N VAL A 83 17.13 -10.78 10.65
CA VAL A 83 16.97 -9.38 11.00
C VAL A 83 17.45 -8.50 9.83
N GLY A 84 16.59 -7.60 9.37
CA GLY A 84 16.88 -6.76 8.21
C GLY A 84 16.24 -7.22 6.91
N ASP A 85 15.59 -8.37 6.87
CA ASP A 85 14.85 -8.82 5.70
C ASP A 85 13.69 -7.86 5.41
N LEU A 86 13.52 -7.53 4.13
CA LEU A 86 12.43 -6.68 3.65
C LEU A 86 11.30 -7.55 3.10
N MET A 87 10.13 -7.40 3.67
CA MET A 87 8.91 -8.05 3.18
C MET A 87 7.94 -7.02 2.62
N ALA A 88 7.16 -7.41 1.62
CA ALA A 88 6.16 -6.56 1.00
C ALA A 88 4.82 -7.30 0.89
N SER A 89 3.74 -6.59 1.18
CA SER A 89 2.38 -7.13 1.10
C SER A 89 1.85 -7.24 -0.34
N GLY A 90 2.50 -6.57 -1.29
CA GLY A 90 1.95 -6.36 -2.62
C GLY A 90 0.89 -5.25 -2.65
N THR A 91 0.06 -5.25 -3.68
CA THR A 91 -0.99 -4.25 -3.92
C THR A 91 -2.05 -4.26 -2.81
N ILE A 92 -2.45 -3.07 -2.37
CA ILE A 92 -3.51 -2.89 -1.37
C ILE A 92 -4.65 -2.11 -2.00
N SER A 93 -5.74 -2.80 -2.33
CA SER A 93 -6.93 -2.23 -2.95
C SER A 93 -8.11 -2.24 -1.97
N GLY A 94 -8.86 -1.15 -1.94
CA GLY A 94 -10.09 -1.02 -1.20
C GLY A 94 -11.32 -1.34 -2.06
N LYS A 95 -12.51 -1.06 -1.52
CA LYS A 95 -13.78 -1.39 -2.18
C LYS A 95 -14.25 -0.34 -3.18
N SER A 96 -13.83 0.91 -3.03
CA SER A 96 -14.21 2.02 -3.91
C SER A 96 -13.22 2.18 -5.07
N PRO A 97 -13.66 2.65 -6.25
CA PRO A 97 -12.79 2.81 -7.41
C PRO A 97 -11.57 3.71 -7.18
N ASP A 98 -11.68 4.70 -6.31
CA ASP A 98 -10.60 5.60 -5.92
C ASP A 98 -9.63 5.01 -4.90
N SER A 99 -9.86 3.77 -4.46
CA SER A 99 -9.01 3.03 -3.50
C SER A 99 -8.28 1.83 -4.12
N TYR A 100 -8.33 1.67 -5.44
CA TYR A 100 -7.59 0.60 -6.12
C TYR A 100 -6.10 0.88 -6.08
N GLY A 101 -5.30 -0.17 -5.82
CA GLY A 101 -3.87 -0.06 -5.55
C GLY A 101 -2.97 -0.22 -6.77
N SER A 102 -3.50 -0.44 -7.95
CA SER A 102 -2.74 -0.61 -9.19
C SER A 102 -3.34 0.13 -10.37
N MET A 103 -2.49 0.53 -11.32
CA MET A 103 -2.97 1.14 -12.57
C MET A 103 -3.82 0.17 -13.39
N LEU A 104 -3.57 -1.13 -13.28
CA LEU A 104 -4.38 -2.16 -13.94
C LEU A 104 -5.85 -2.08 -13.49
N GLU A 105 -6.07 -1.92 -12.20
CA GLU A 105 -7.42 -1.78 -11.61
C GLU A 105 -8.01 -0.40 -11.90
N LEU A 106 -7.27 0.68 -11.64
CA LEU A 106 -7.71 2.06 -11.83
C LEU A 106 -8.14 2.33 -13.26
N SER A 107 -7.39 1.82 -14.24
CA SER A 107 -7.66 2.02 -15.67
C SER A 107 -8.49 0.91 -16.30
N TRP A 108 -8.96 -0.09 -15.53
CA TRP A 108 -9.66 -1.27 -16.05
C TRP A 108 -8.91 -1.91 -17.20
N ALA A 109 -7.67 -2.32 -16.93
CA ALA A 109 -6.75 -2.87 -17.94
C ALA A 109 -6.56 -1.93 -19.14
N GLY A 110 -6.54 -0.63 -18.91
CA GLY A 110 -6.33 0.40 -19.94
C GLY A 110 -7.57 0.78 -20.75
N SER A 111 -8.75 0.22 -20.44
CA SER A 111 -10.00 0.56 -21.13
C SER A 111 -10.62 1.89 -20.67
N LYS A 112 -10.32 2.33 -19.43
CA LYS A 112 -10.79 3.57 -18.82
C LYS A 112 -9.59 4.38 -18.33
N PRO A 113 -9.07 5.32 -19.13
CA PRO A 113 -7.94 6.14 -18.72
C PRO A 113 -8.24 6.94 -17.43
N VAL A 114 -7.24 7.08 -16.59
CA VAL A 114 -7.29 7.92 -15.39
C VAL A 114 -6.94 9.35 -15.79
N GLU A 115 -7.85 10.28 -15.57
CA GLU A 115 -7.63 11.70 -15.86
C GLU A 115 -6.71 12.33 -14.82
N LEU A 116 -5.69 13.06 -15.27
CA LEU A 116 -4.79 13.82 -14.43
C LEU A 116 -5.16 15.31 -14.47
N LYS A 117 -4.84 16.04 -13.40
CA LYS A 117 -5.07 17.50 -13.33
C LYS A 117 -4.34 18.26 -14.44
N GLU A 118 -3.12 17.80 -14.75
CA GLU A 118 -2.26 18.32 -15.82
C GLU A 118 -1.56 17.12 -16.49
N GLY A 119 -1.18 17.26 -17.75
CA GLY A 119 -0.45 16.20 -18.49
C GLY A 119 -1.34 15.11 -19.09
N GLY A 120 -2.64 15.36 -19.23
CA GLY A 120 -3.59 14.47 -19.91
C GLY A 120 -4.04 13.28 -19.05
N SER A 121 -4.25 12.13 -19.66
CA SER A 121 -4.71 10.92 -18.98
C SER A 121 -3.67 9.80 -19.01
N ARG A 122 -3.84 8.81 -18.13
CA ARG A 122 -2.96 7.62 -18.04
C ARG A 122 -3.77 6.33 -18.05
N LYS A 123 -3.40 5.42 -18.95
CA LYS A 123 -3.81 4.01 -18.87
C LYS A 123 -2.85 3.23 -17.99
N PHE A 124 -1.57 3.47 -18.16
CA PHE A 124 -0.44 2.95 -17.37
C PHE A 124 0.58 4.06 -17.19
N ILE A 125 1.52 3.87 -16.28
CA ILE A 125 2.63 4.79 -16.06
C ILE A 125 3.45 4.91 -17.34
N GLN A 126 3.89 6.11 -17.69
CA GLN A 126 4.69 6.42 -18.88
C GLN A 126 6.09 6.87 -18.49
N ASP A 127 7.00 6.90 -19.48
CA ASP A 127 8.32 7.48 -19.30
C ASP A 127 8.23 8.93 -18.82
N ASN A 128 9.12 9.28 -17.90
CA ASN A 128 9.19 10.55 -17.18
C ASN A 128 8.03 10.84 -16.23
N ASP A 129 7.07 9.91 -16.05
CA ASP A 129 6.14 10.02 -14.94
C ASP A 129 6.85 9.74 -13.61
N THR A 130 6.54 10.55 -12.62
CA THR A 130 6.98 10.36 -11.24
C THR A 130 5.82 9.77 -10.44
N VAL A 131 6.02 8.60 -9.82
CA VAL A 131 5.09 8.00 -8.88
C VAL A 131 5.47 8.42 -7.47
N ILE A 132 4.49 8.90 -6.72
CA ILE A 132 4.66 9.38 -5.35
C ILE A 132 3.72 8.61 -4.45
N MET A 133 4.25 8.00 -3.38
CA MET A 133 3.46 7.25 -2.41
C MET A 133 3.68 7.82 -1.02
N ARG A 134 2.58 8.02 -0.29
CA ARG A 134 2.58 8.51 1.09
C ARG A 134 1.72 7.63 1.97
N GLY A 135 2.12 7.50 3.23
CA GLY A 135 1.34 6.78 4.23
C GLY A 135 1.31 7.53 5.56
N TYR A 136 0.20 7.43 6.27
CA TYR A 136 0.10 7.97 7.62
C TYR A 136 -1.03 7.30 8.42
N CYS A 137 -0.85 7.32 9.74
CA CYS A 137 -1.89 6.98 10.71
C CYS A 137 -2.36 8.25 11.40
N GLN A 138 -3.66 8.32 11.75
CA GLN A 138 -4.23 9.45 12.49
C GLN A 138 -5.36 8.97 13.40
N LYS A 139 -5.25 9.28 14.70
CA LYS A 139 -6.31 9.00 15.69
C LYS A 139 -6.34 10.14 16.71
N GLY A 140 -7.38 10.98 16.64
CA GLY A 140 -7.42 12.22 17.42
C GLY A 140 -6.19 13.08 17.17
N PRO A 141 -5.49 13.54 18.21
CA PRO A 141 -4.30 14.38 18.07
C PRO A 141 -3.03 13.59 17.66
N ILE A 142 -3.06 12.24 17.72
CA ILE A 142 -1.88 11.42 17.46
C ILE A 142 -1.77 11.18 15.95
N ARG A 143 -0.62 11.54 15.37
CA ARG A 143 -0.30 11.28 13.97
C ARG A 143 1.08 10.65 13.83
N VAL A 144 1.17 9.60 13.02
CA VAL A 144 2.44 8.95 12.65
C VAL A 144 2.52 8.91 11.14
N GLY A 145 3.59 9.46 10.56
CA GLY A 145 3.84 9.49 9.12
C GLY A 145 4.92 8.50 8.72
N PHE A 146 4.80 7.94 7.51
CA PHE A 146 5.78 7.01 6.93
C PHE A 146 6.73 7.71 5.95
N GLY A 147 6.67 9.04 5.85
CA GLY A 147 7.42 9.78 4.85
C GLY A 147 6.86 9.61 3.44
N GLU A 148 7.72 9.79 2.46
CA GLU A 148 7.37 9.76 1.04
C GLU A 148 8.29 8.82 0.28
N VAL A 149 7.73 8.07 -0.67
CA VAL A 149 8.47 7.39 -1.73
C VAL A 149 8.19 8.16 -3.02
N LYS A 150 9.24 8.61 -3.68
CA LYS A 150 9.16 9.34 -4.94
C LYS A 150 10.15 8.73 -5.94
N SER A 151 9.65 8.25 -7.07
CA SER A 151 10.47 7.61 -8.11
C SER A 151 9.97 7.98 -9.49
N THR A 152 10.88 8.38 -10.38
CA THR A 152 10.57 8.72 -11.77
C THR A 152 10.96 7.55 -12.67
N LEU A 153 10.08 7.16 -13.59
CA LEU A 153 10.38 6.22 -14.64
C LEU A 153 11.25 6.90 -15.68
N LEU A 154 12.41 6.34 -15.93
CA LEU A 154 13.29 6.82 -16.99
C LEU A 154 13.03 6.03 -18.27
N LYS A 155 13.32 6.66 -19.42
CA LYS A 155 13.29 5.97 -20.71
C LYS A 155 14.27 4.81 -20.72
N THR A 156 13.88 3.74 -21.40
CA THR A 156 14.81 2.66 -21.71
C THR A 156 15.90 3.16 -22.63
N ILE A 157 17.16 2.84 -22.32
CA ILE A 157 18.34 3.14 -23.13
C ILE A 157 18.42 2.13 -24.27
#